data_e2979cf7e3747d88523b9a7bd299f26d
#
_entry.id   e2979cf7e3747d88523b9a7bd299f26d
#
_cell.length_a   1.000
_cell.length_b   1.000
_cell.length_c   1.000
_cell.angle_alpha   90.00
_cell.angle_beta   90.00
_cell.angle_gamma   90.00
#
_symmetry.space_group_name_H-M   'P 1'
#
loop_
_entity.id
_entity.type
_entity.pdbx_description
1 polymer ?
#
loop_
_entity_poly.entity_id
_entity_poly.type
_entity_poly.pdbx_seq_one_letter_code
_entity_poly.pdbx_strand_id
1 'polypeptide(L)' 'TVRNVVDFGAFVDIGLKNDGLVHISNISKQRIKHPLDVLSIGDIVEVNVIDVDLNKKRVSLSMI' A
#
# COMPACT_ATOMS: atom_id res chain seq x y z
N THR A 1 -7.03 6.03 1.27
CA THR A 1 -6.32 6.73 2.35
C THR A 1 -5.29 5.81 3.00
N VAL A 2 -4.08 6.31 3.19
CA VAL A 2 -3.02 5.56 3.87
C VAL A 2 -3.37 5.45 5.35
N ARG A 3 -3.52 4.22 5.85
CA ARG A 3 -3.89 3.98 7.26
C ARG A 3 -2.69 3.70 8.15
N ASN A 4 -1.69 3.02 7.60
CA ASN A 4 -0.47 2.71 8.35
C ASN A 4 0.69 2.54 7.40
N VAL A 5 1.89 2.84 7.87
CA VAL A 5 3.12 2.70 7.09
C VAL A 5 4.08 1.85 7.90
N VAL A 6 4.60 0.80 7.26
CA VAL A 6 5.54 -0.15 7.87
C VAL A 6 6.80 -0.24 7.01
N ASP A 7 7.83 -0.91 7.52
CA ASP A 7 9.14 -0.98 6.85
C ASP A 7 9.07 -1.56 5.43
N PHE A 8 8.16 -2.48 5.20
CA PHE A 8 8.05 -3.16 3.91
C PHE A 8 6.95 -2.61 3.01
N GLY A 9 6.22 -1.59 3.43
CA GLY A 9 5.17 -1.00 2.61
C GLY A 9 4.18 -0.17 3.40
N ALA A 10 2.98 -0.04 2.88
CA ALA A 10 1.93 0.75 3.51
C ALA A 10 0.59 0.04 3.40
N PHE A 11 -0.24 0.20 4.42
CA PHE A 11 -1.62 -0.28 4.41
C PHE A 11 -2.53 0.88 4.00
N VAL A 12 -3.36 0.62 3.00
CA VAL A 12 -4.24 1.63 2.41
C VAL A 12 -5.68 1.17 2.53
N ASP A 13 -6.54 2.07 3.01
CA ASP A 13 -7.98 1.81 3.07
C ASP A 13 -8.55 1.91 1.65
N ILE A 14 -9.11 0.81 1.18
CA ILE A 14 -9.71 0.71 -0.15
C ILE A 14 -11.22 0.55 -0.11
N GLY A 15 -11.84 0.80 1.06
CA GLY A 15 -13.28 0.69 1.22
C GLY A 15 -13.78 -0.72 1.49
N LEU A 16 -12.89 -1.68 1.64
CA LEU A 16 -13.22 -3.07 1.98
C LEU A 16 -12.98 -3.32 3.45
N LYS A 17 -13.43 -4.48 3.95
CA LYS A 17 -13.21 -4.87 5.35
C LYS A 17 -11.74 -4.96 5.71
N ASN A 18 -10.91 -5.37 4.76
CA ASN A 18 -9.47 -5.51 4.94
C ASN A 18 -8.75 -4.42 4.15
N ASP A 19 -7.69 -3.88 4.72
CA ASP A 19 -6.87 -2.91 4.04
C ASP A 19 -6.02 -3.60 2.97
N GLY A 20 -5.72 -2.88 1.89
CA GLY A 20 -4.77 -3.33 0.89
C GLY A 20 -3.35 -2.98 1.29
N LEU A 21 -2.39 -3.80 0.86
CA LEU A 21 -0.97 -3.56 1.10
C LEU A 21 -0.30 -3.09 -0.18
N VAL A 22 0.38 -1.95 -0.10
CA VAL A 22 1.28 -1.48 -1.15
C VAL A 22 2.70 -1.81 -0.71
N HIS A 23 3.32 -2.80 -1.36
CA HIS A 23 4.70 -3.17 -1.04
C HIS A 23 5.63 -2.02 -1.42
N ILE A 24 6.76 -1.90 -0.70
CA ILE A 24 7.72 -0.82 -0.91
C ILE A 24 8.20 -0.74 -2.38
N SER A 25 8.34 -1.87 -3.05
CA SER A 25 8.72 -1.92 -4.45
C SER A 25 7.61 -1.41 -5.39
N ASN A 26 6.38 -1.37 -4.92
CA ASN A 26 5.22 -0.90 -5.67
C ASN A 26 4.81 0.53 -5.31
N ILE A 27 5.52 1.17 -4.41
CA ILE A 27 5.26 2.55 -4.01
C ILE A 27 5.96 3.52 -4.96
N SER A 28 7.19 3.20 -5.34
CA SER A 28 7.99 4.05 -6.22
C SER A 28 8.87 3.19 -7.11
N LYS A 29 9.10 3.66 -8.33
CA LYS A 29 10.07 3.04 -9.24
C LYS A 29 11.50 3.30 -8.78
N GLN A 30 11.71 4.34 -8.00
CA GLN A 30 13.01 4.65 -7.42
C GLN A 30 13.17 3.92 -6.10
N ARG A 31 14.42 3.59 -5.79
CA ARG A 31 14.73 2.94 -4.54
C ARG A 31 14.53 3.93 -3.39
N ILE A 32 13.72 3.55 -2.43
CA ILE A 32 13.45 4.35 -1.23
C ILE A 32 13.90 3.56 0.01
N LYS A 33 14.35 4.28 1.03
CA LYS A 33 14.80 3.66 2.27
C LYS A 33 13.64 3.21 3.13
N HIS A 34 12.58 4.00 3.16
CA HIS A 34 11.41 3.72 3.99
C HIS A 34 10.16 4.28 3.32
N PRO A 35 9.00 3.58 3.40
CA PRO A 35 7.77 4.10 2.81
C PRO A 35 7.37 5.49 3.31
N LEU A 36 7.74 5.86 4.55
CA LEU A 36 7.48 7.18 5.09
C LEU A 36 8.19 8.30 4.32
N ASP A 37 9.20 7.97 3.52
CA ASP A 37 9.89 8.95 2.68
C ASP A 37 8.97 9.51 1.59
N VAL A 38 7.96 8.74 1.18
CA VAL A 38 7.03 9.13 0.12
C VAL A 38 5.58 9.18 0.56
N LEU A 39 5.23 8.54 1.67
CA LEU A 39 3.86 8.43 2.17
C LEU A 39 3.78 8.87 3.62
N SER A 40 2.62 9.43 3.98
CA SER A 40 2.30 9.74 5.38
C SER A 40 0.93 9.17 5.72
N ILE A 41 0.74 8.81 6.99
CA ILE A 41 -0.56 8.32 7.46
C ILE A 41 -1.61 9.42 7.24
N GLY A 42 -2.71 9.05 6.63
CA GLY A 42 -3.78 9.98 6.29
C GLY A 42 -3.71 10.53 4.87
N ASP A 43 -2.64 10.25 4.13
CA ASP A 43 -2.52 10.70 2.75
C ASP A 43 -3.57 10.04 1.87
N ILE A 44 -4.08 10.80 0.91
CA ILE A 44 -4.97 10.28 -0.12
C ILE A 44 -4.10 9.92 -1.32
N VAL A 45 -4.13 8.63 -1.69
CA VAL A 45 -3.31 8.13 -2.79
C VAL A 45 -4.16 7.33 -3.75
N GLU A 46 -3.76 7.30 -5.01
CA GLU A 46 -4.36 6.43 -6.01
C GLU A 46 -3.54 5.15 -6.10
N VAL A 47 -4.23 4.02 -6.03
CA VAL A 47 -3.59 2.72 -6.09
C VAL A 47 -4.34 1.83 -7.09
N ASN A 48 -3.61 0.88 -7.67
CA ASN A 48 -4.19 -0.14 -8.55
C ASN A 48 -4.14 -1.48 -7.84
N VAL A 49 -5.23 -2.25 -7.93
CA VAL A 49 -5.26 -3.61 -7.39
C VAL A 49 -4.50 -4.50 -8.36
N ILE A 50 -3.44 -5.13 -7.89
CA ILE A 50 -2.61 -6.03 -8.71
C ILE A 50 -2.86 -7.49 -8.39
N ASP A 51 -3.33 -7.81 -7.18
CA ASP A 51 -3.64 -9.17 -6.80
C ASP A 51 -4.61 -9.19 -5.63
N VAL A 52 -5.44 -10.22 -5.56
CA VAL A 52 -6.37 -10.43 -4.45
C VAL A 52 -6.22 -11.88 -4.01
N ASP A 53 -5.83 -12.09 -2.75
CA ASP A 53 -5.74 -13.42 -2.16
C ASP A 53 -6.93 -13.63 -1.23
N LEU A 54 -7.93 -14.35 -1.71
CA LEU A 54 -9.15 -14.61 -0.95
C LEU A 54 -8.92 -15.55 0.23
N ASN A 55 -7.95 -16.45 0.10
CA ASN A 55 -7.63 -17.40 1.17
C ASN A 55 -6.99 -16.70 2.37
N LYS A 56 -6.13 -15.75 2.11
CA LYS A 56 -5.44 -14.96 3.14
C LYS A 56 -6.13 -13.64 3.44
N LYS A 57 -7.19 -13.33 2.71
CA LYS A 57 -7.94 -12.07 2.81
C LYS A 57 -7.02 -10.87 2.64
N ARG A 58 -6.12 -10.95 1.66
CA ARG A 58 -5.16 -9.90 1.35
C ARG A 58 -5.40 -9.31 -0.02
N VAL A 59 -5.21 -8.03 -0.12
CA VAL A 59 -5.26 -7.31 -1.40
C VAL A 59 -3.90 -6.64 -1.60
N SER A 60 -3.28 -6.92 -2.73
CA SER A 60 -2.01 -6.33 -3.11
C SER A 60 -2.27 -5.15 -4.03
N LEU A 61 -1.64 -4.02 -3.73
CA LEU A 61 -1.85 -2.77 -4.43
C LEU A 61 -0.54 -2.24 -4.99
N SER A 62 -0.65 -1.40 -6.00
CA SER A 62 0.49 -0.73 -6.61
C SER A 62 0.17 0.74 -6.83
N MET A 63 1.15 1.59 -6.58
CA MET A 63 1.07 3.02 -6.89
C MET A 63 1.79 3.37 -8.19
N ILE A 64 2.42 2.40 -8.82
CA ILE A 64 3.16 2.60 -10.07
C ILE A 64 2.56 1.82 -11.23
#